data_f338ebd4fc257bf673dc4ddb964bc076
#
_entry.id   f338ebd4fc257bf673dc4ddb964bc076
#
_cell.length_a   1.000
_cell.length_b   1.000
_cell.length_c   1.000
_cell.angle_alpha   90.00
_cell.angle_beta   90.00
_cell.angle_gamma   90.00
#
_symmetry.space_group_name_H-M   'P 1'
#
loop_
_entity.id
_entity.type
_entity.pdbx_description
1 polymer ?
#
loop_
_entity_poly.entity_id
_entity_poly.type
_entity_poly.pdbx_seq_one_letter_code
_entity_poly.pdbx_strand_id
1 'polypeptide(L)'
;MAQLDQHICFLLDVATRRITKFYNRRLRPFGITYNHLFILTCLWEQDGVHVKDLAHQLCLDSSSLTGHLDRLERSALVVRQDDPDDRRAIRVVLTAKGRDLKDQLEPIGQELKATLQRGVPPERIQAFTAALRNISNRLE
;
A
#
# COMPACT_ATOMS: atom_id res chain seq x y z
N MET A 1 20.13 -24.86 -2.06
CA MET A 1 18.97 -24.44 -1.22
C MET A 1 19.42 -23.67 0.01
N ALA A 2 20.38 -24.17 0.75
CA ALA A 2 20.85 -23.52 1.99
C ALA A 2 21.43 -22.10 1.79
N GLN A 3 21.92 -21.73 0.63
CA GLN A 3 22.45 -20.39 0.38
C GLN A 3 21.39 -19.33 0.13
N LEU A 4 20.27 -19.67 -0.50
CA LEU A 4 19.21 -18.70 -0.78
C LEU A 4 18.51 -18.22 0.49
N ASP A 5 18.32 -19.10 1.47
CA ASP A 5 17.67 -18.77 2.74
C ASP A 5 18.47 -17.79 3.60
N GLN A 6 19.73 -17.53 3.24
CA GLN A 6 20.59 -16.54 3.91
C GLN A 6 20.65 -15.20 3.19
N HIS A 7 20.11 -15.12 1.95
CA HIS A 7 20.08 -13.87 1.20
C HIS A 7 18.90 -12.99 1.61
N ILE A 8 19.20 -11.85 2.19
CA ILE A 8 18.20 -10.90 2.65
C ILE A 8 17.22 -10.48 1.53
N CYS A 9 17.72 -10.25 0.32
CA CYS A 9 16.87 -9.86 -0.82
C CYS A 9 15.87 -10.97 -1.17
N PHE A 10 16.33 -12.22 -1.17
CA PHE A 10 15.46 -13.37 -1.43
C PHE A 10 14.38 -13.51 -0.34
N LEU A 11 14.76 -13.37 0.91
CA LEU A 11 13.81 -13.44 2.04
C LEU A 11 12.76 -12.32 1.97
N LEU A 12 13.18 -11.10 1.64
CA LEU A 12 12.27 -9.97 1.46
C LEU A 12 11.30 -10.22 0.29
N ASP A 13 11.80 -10.74 -0.83
CA ASP A 13 10.99 -11.08 -1.99
C ASP A 13 9.94 -12.16 -1.67
N VAL A 14 10.34 -13.22 -0.98
CA VAL A 14 9.43 -14.29 -0.57
C VAL A 14 8.38 -13.76 0.41
N ALA A 15 8.80 -12.97 1.38
CA ALA A 15 7.88 -12.34 2.34
C ALA A 15 6.86 -11.46 1.62
N THR A 16 7.32 -10.59 0.72
CA THR A 16 6.46 -9.71 -0.08
C THR A 16 5.43 -10.49 -0.88
N ARG A 17 5.85 -11.55 -1.59
CA ARG A 17 4.93 -12.40 -2.35
C ARG A 17 3.89 -13.08 -1.48
N ARG A 18 4.26 -13.57 -0.30
CA ARG A 18 3.34 -14.22 0.63
C ARG A 18 2.36 -13.23 1.24
N ILE A 19 2.81 -12.06 1.63
CA ILE A 19 1.96 -10.97 2.15
C ILE A 19 0.98 -10.52 1.07
N THR A 20 1.45 -10.30 -0.16
CA THR A 20 0.60 -9.93 -1.30
C THR A 20 -0.49 -10.98 -1.54
N LYS A 21 -0.14 -12.26 -1.52
CA LYS A 21 -1.11 -13.36 -1.68
C LYS A 21 -2.15 -13.38 -0.56
N PHE A 22 -1.71 -13.17 0.68
CA PHE A 22 -2.59 -13.08 1.85
C PHE A 22 -3.63 -11.97 1.67
N TYR A 23 -3.16 -10.75 1.37
CA TYR A 23 -4.05 -9.61 1.17
C TYR A 23 -4.98 -9.79 -0.03
N ASN A 24 -4.43 -10.16 -1.18
CA ASN A 24 -5.25 -10.29 -2.40
C ASN A 24 -6.39 -11.31 -2.23
N ARG A 25 -6.18 -12.38 -1.48
CA ARG A 25 -7.24 -13.34 -1.19
C ARG A 25 -8.35 -12.70 -0.38
N ARG A 26 -8.02 -11.90 0.64
CA ARG A 26 -9.00 -11.25 1.52
C ARG A 26 -9.63 -10.00 0.94
N LEU A 27 -8.92 -9.30 0.07
CA LEU A 27 -9.40 -8.09 -0.59
C LEU A 27 -10.27 -8.38 -1.82
N ARG A 28 -10.21 -9.60 -2.33
CA ARG A 28 -10.98 -10.01 -3.51
C ARG A 28 -12.49 -9.71 -3.42
N PRO A 29 -13.18 -9.96 -2.30
CA PRO A 29 -14.60 -9.63 -2.17
C PRO A 29 -14.89 -8.14 -2.31
N PHE A 30 -13.92 -7.28 -2.07
CA PHE A 30 -14.03 -5.82 -2.20
C PHE A 30 -13.64 -5.31 -3.58
N GLY A 31 -13.20 -6.19 -4.49
CA GLY A 31 -12.78 -5.81 -5.84
C GLY A 31 -11.46 -5.05 -5.91
N ILE A 32 -10.63 -5.14 -4.89
CA ILE A 32 -9.33 -4.44 -4.82
C ILE A 32 -8.17 -5.41 -4.58
N THR A 33 -6.97 -4.92 -4.86
CA THR A 33 -5.71 -5.64 -4.63
C THR A 33 -4.91 -4.99 -3.50
N TYR A 34 -3.82 -5.65 -3.09
CA TYR A 34 -2.90 -5.13 -2.09
C TYR A 34 -2.31 -3.76 -2.48
N ASN A 35 -1.95 -3.57 -3.76
CA ASN A 35 -1.49 -2.27 -4.24
C ASN A 35 -2.54 -1.16 -4.10
N HIS A 36 -3.81 -1.48 -4.36
CA HIS A 36 -4.92 -0.55 -4.15
C HIS A 36 -5.08 -0.17 -2.67
N LEU A 37 -4.83 -1.12 -1.76
CA LEU A 37 -4.88 -0.85 -0.33
C LEU A 37 -3.86 0.21 0.09
N PHE A 38 -2.64 0.20 -0.44
CA PHE A 38 -1.65 1.24 -0.16
C PHE A 38 -2.11 2.62 -0.61
N ILE A 39 -2.68 2.72 -1.80
CA ILE A 39 -3.23 3.98 -2.32
C ILE A 39 -4.34 4.49 -1.40
N LEU A 40 -5.28 3.62 -1.05
CA LEU A 40 -6.38 3.98 -0.13
C LEU A 40 -5.87 4.38 1.24
N THR A 41 -4.85 3.70 1.76
CA THR A 41 -4.25 4.03 3.06
C THR A 41 -3.67 5.45 3.05
N CYS A 42 -2.94 5.82 2.01
CA CYS A 42 -2.44 7.19 1.86
C CYS A 42 -3.58 8.22 1.86
N LEU A 43 -4.66 7.92 1.14
CA LEU A 43 -5.81 8.81 1.03
C LEU A 43 -6.64 8.88 2.34
N TRP A 44 -6.71 7.81 3.10
CA TRP A 44 -7.34 7.84 4.43
C TRP A 44 -6.54 8.66 5.44
N GLU A 45 -5.24 8.73 5.29
CA GLU A 45 -4.38 9.60 6.10
C GLU A 45 -4.47 11.05 5.65
N GLN A 46 -4.41 11.28 4.35
CA GLN A 46 -4.50 12.61 3.74
C GLN A 46 -5.22 12.53 2.40
N ASP A 47 -6.50 12.90 2.37
CA ASP A 47 -7.29 12.92 1.14
C ASP A 47 -6.88 14.07 0.23
N GLY A 48 -7.15 13.94 -1.06
CA GLY A 48 -6.87 14.99 -2.04
C GLY A 48 -5.39 15.15 -2.40
N VAL A 49 -4.60 14.10 -2.27
CA VAL A 49 -3.17 14.08 -2.63
C VAL A 49 -3.00 14.17 -4.14
N HIS A 50 -2.01 14.93 -4.60
CA HIS A 50 -1.66 14.97 -6.02
C HIS A 50 -1.15 13.61 -6.51
N VAL A 51 -1.51 13.23 -7.73
CA VAL A 51 -1.07 11.97 -8.36
C VAL A 51 0.45 11.84 -8.32
N LYS A 52 1.17 12.91 -8.57
CA LYS A 52 2.64 12.93 -8.55
C LYS A 52 3.21 12.62 -7.17
N ASP A 53 2.63 13.21 -6.11
CA ASP A 53 3.08 13.00 -4.74
C ASP A 53 2.73 11.58 -4.28
N LEU A 54 1.59 11.08 -4.68
CA LEU A 54 1.17 9.70 -4.40
C LEU A 54 2.12 8.68 -5.05
N ALA A 55 2.51 8.89 -6.30
CA ALA A 55 3.49 8.05 -7.00
C ALA A 55 4.84 8.05 -6.27
N HIS A 56 5.32 9.22 -5.87
CA HIS A 56 6.57 9.36 -5.11
C HIS A 56 6.49 8.65 -3.75
N GLN A 57 5.42 8.89 -3.00
CA GLN A 57 5.21 8.28 -1.67
C GLN A 57 5.16 6.75 -1.72
N LEU A 58 4.56 6.20 -2.77
CA LEU A 58 4.41 4.75 -2.95
C LEU A 58 5.55 4.11 -3.76
N CYS A 59 6.53 4.88 -4.18
CA CYS A 59 7.63 4.42 -5.04
C CYS A 59 7.13 3.71 -6.31
N LEU A 60 6.05 4.23 -6.91
CA LEU A 60 5.46 3.72 -8.13
C LEU A 60 5.78 4.63 -9.32
N ASP A 61 5.97 4.03 -10.49
CA ASP A 61 6.01 4.81 -11.73
C ASP A 61 4.61 5.32 -12.11
N SER A 62 4.58 6.34 -12.96
CA SER A 62 3.33 7.01 -13.34
C SER A 62 2.36 6.08 -14.07
N SER A 63 2.84 5.16 -14.89
CA SER A 63 1.99 4.24 -15.65
C SER A 63 1.35 3.19 -14.74
N SER A 64 2.10 2.63 -13.78
CA SER A 64 1.58 1.70 -12.79
C SER A 64 0.51 2.35 -11.93
N LEU A 65 0.78 3.56 -11.42
CA LEU A 65 -0.20 4.30 -10.61
C LEU A 65 -1.46 4.64 -11.41
N THR A 66 -1.32 5.11 -12.65
CA THR A 66 -2.46 5.40 -13.53
C THR A 66 -3.35 4.17 -13.71
N GLY A 67 -2.77 2.99 -13.95
CA GLY A 67 -3.51 1.75 -14.07
C GLY A 67 -4.28 1.38 -12.79
N HIS A 68 -3.67 1.58 -11.62
CA HIS A 68 -4.34 1.36 -10.33
C HIS A 68 -5.46 2.36 -10.10
N LEU A 69 -5.25 3.64 -10.40
CA LEU A 69 -6.26 4.68 -10.26
C LEU A 69 -7.47 4.44 -11.20
N ASP A 70 -7.22 4.01 -12.43
CA ASP A 70 -8.29 3.65 -13.37
C ASP A 70 -9.20 2.56 -12.79
N ARG A 71 -8.62 1.55 -12.15
CA ARG A 71 -9.38 0.47 -11.52
C ARG A 71 -10.15 0.93 -10.29
N LEU A 72 -9.54 1.77 -9.46
CA LEU A 72 -10.18 2.34 -8.27
C LEU A 72 -11.33 3.28 -8.65
N GLU A 73 -11.21 4.04 -9.73
CA GLU A 73 -12.31 4.86 -10.27
C GLU A 73 -13.45 3.99 -10.79
N ARG A 74 -13.15 2.94 -11.54
CA ARG A 74 -14.20 1.99 -12.02
C ARG A 74 -14.93 1.33 -10.85
N SER A 75 -14.26 1.10 -9.73
CA SER A 75 -14.89 0.57 -8.51
C SER A 75 -15.59 1.65 -7.68
N ALA A 76 -15.60 2.90 -8.15
CA ALA A 76 -16.19 4.06 -7.48
C ALA A 76 -15.61 4.33 -6.08
N LEU A 77 -14.32 4.05 -5.87
CA LEU A 77 -13.64 4.26 -4.59
C LEU A 77 -12.90 5.59 -4.53
N VAL A 78 -12.43 6.06 -5.68
CA VAL A 78 -11.74 7.36 -5.83
C VAL A 78 -12.23 8.08 -7.07
N VAL A 79 -11.95 9.38 -7.10
CA VAL A 79 -12.16 10.25 -8.27
C VAL A 79 -10.88 11.05 -8.48
N ARG A 80 -10.44 11.18 -9.73
CA ARG A 80 -9.39 12.14 -10.10
C ARG A 80 -10.04 13.48 -10.42
N GLN A 81 -9.51 14.55 -9.86
CA GLN A 81 -10.01 15.91 -10.04
C GLN A 81 -8.87 16.84 -10.41
N ASP A 82 -9.16 17.82 -11.25
CA ASP A 82 -8.23 18.92 -11.49
C ASP A 82 -8.04 19.72 -10.20
N ASP A 83 -6.79 20.15 -9.96
CA ASP A 83 -6.51 21.04 -8.84
C ASP A 83 -7.04 22.45 -9.20
N PRO A 84 -7.87 23.07 -8.35
CA PRO A 84 -8.38 24.42 -8.59
C PRO A 84 -7.29 25.49 -8.62
N ASP A 85 -6.15 25.24 -7.97
CA ASP A 85 -5.05 26.19 -7.84
C ASP A 85 -3.92 25.93 -8.85
N ASP A 86 -3.84 24.73 -9.43
CA ASP A 86 -2.83 24.36 -10.43
C ASP A 86 -3.43 23.49 -11.53
N ARG A 87 -3.63 24.07 -12.71
CA ARG A 87 -4.22 23.40 -13.88
C ARG A 87 -3.42 22.19 -14.38
N ARG A 88 -2.15 22.05 -13.98
CA ARG A 88 -1.27 20.95 -14.37
C ARG A 88 -1.32 19.78 -13.39
N ALA A 89 -1.91 19.99 -12.21
CA ALA A 89 -1.96 18.99 -11.16
C ALA A 89 -3.32 18.33 -11.11
N ILE A 90 -3.30 17.01 -10.87
CA ILE A 90 -4.48 16.19 -10.67
C ILE A 90 -4.44 15.66 -9.24
N ARG A 91 -5.54 15.83 -8.53
CA ARG A 91 -5.75 15.28 -7.19
C ARG A 91 -6.53 13.98 -7.25
N VAL A 92 -6.24 13.09 -6.32
CA VAL A 92 -7.03 11.88 -6.07
C VAL A 92 -7.84 12.08 -4.80
N VAL A 93 -9.14 11.92 -4.91
CA VAL A 93 -10.09 12.16 -3.80
C VAL A 93 -10.91 10.89 -3.55
N LEU A 94 -11.09 10.54 -2.29
CA LEU A 94 -11.95 9.43 -1.90
C LEU A 94 -13.42 9.76 -2.17
N THR A 95 -14.17 8.78 -2.65
CA THR A 95 -15.63 8.81 -2.63
C THR A 95 -16.15 8.48 -1.22
N ALA A 96 -17.44 8.65 -0.97
CA ALA A 96 -18.06 8.16 0.27
C ALA A 96 -17.82 6.65 0.46
N LYS A 97 -17.99 5.88 -0.60
CA LYS A 97 -17.69 4.43 -0.61
C LYS A 97 -16.23 4.14 -0.25
N GLY A 98 -15.30 4.91 -0.81
CA GLY A 98 -13.87 4.77 -0.51
C GLY A 98 -13.54 5.09 0.94
N ARG A 99 -14.16 6.10 1.53
CA ARG A 99 -14.01 6.43 2.96
C ARG A 99 -14.57 5.33 3.86
N ASP A 100 -15.75 4.85 3.56
CA ASP A 100 -16.45 3.83 4.37
C ASP A 100 -15.74 2.47 4.34
N LEU A 101 -14.99 2.20 3.28
CA LEU A 101 -14.25 0.95 3.13
C LEU A 101 -13.16 0.75 4.19
N LYS A 102 -12.62 1.83 4.77
CA LYS A 102 -11.57 1.78 5.79
C LYS A 102 -11.93 0.85 6.95
N ASP A 103 -13.11 1.05 7.53
CA ASP A 103 -13.56 0.26 8.69
C ASP A 103 -13.76 -1.22 8.35
N GLN A 104 -14.13 -1.52 7.11
CA GLN A 104 -14.30 -2.90 6.65
C GLN A 104 -12.97 -3.62 6.42
N LEU A 105 -11.91 -2.89 6.05
CA LEU A 105 -10.59 -3.46 5.76
C LEU A 105 -9.65 -3.50 6.96
N GLU A 106 -9.92 -2.71 7.99
CA GLU A 106 -9.06 -2.64 9.18
C GLU A 106 -8.85 -4.00 9.86
N PRO A 107 -9.87 -4.86 10.02
CA PRO A 107 -9.68 -6.21 10.60
C PRO A 107 -8.68 -7.08 9.84
N ILE A 108 -8.59 -6.92 8.52
CA ILE A 108 -7.64 -7.69 7.68
C ILE A 108 -6.20 -7.30 8.02
N GLY A 109 -5.94 -6.00 8.15
CA GLY A 109 -4.63 -5.49 8.55
C GLY A 109 -4.23 -5.94 9.96
N GLN A 110 -5.18 -5.91 10.89
CA GLN A 110 -4.96 -6.38 12.26
C GLN A 110 -4.66 -7.87 12.33
N GLU A 111 -5.34 -8.70 11.55
CA GLU A 111 -5.08 -10.14 11.45
C GLU A 111 -3.64 -10.40 10.97
N LEU A 112 -3.20 -9.73 9.91
CA LEU A 112 -1.85 -9.89 9.40
C LEU A 112 -0.81 -9.43 10.44
N LYS A 113 -1.03 -8.26 11.04
CA LYS A 113 -0.14 -7.72 12.06
C LYS A 113 0.03 -8.71 13.22
N ALA A 114 -1.06 -9.26 13.73
CA ALA A 114 -1.03 -10.26 14.79
C ALA A 114 -0.26 -11.52 14.36
N THR A 115 -0.45 -11.97 13.11
CA THR A 115 0.24 -13.14 12.57
C THR A 115 1.74 -12.91 12.45
N LEU A 116 2.16 -11.75 11.94
CA LEU A 116 3.58 -11.41 11.77
C LEU A 116 4.29 -11.22 13.11
N GLN A 117 3.60 -10.73 14.12
CA GLN A 117 4.18 -10.43 15.42
C GLN A 117 4.15 -11.63 16.40
N ARG A 118 3.47 -12.71 16.02
CA ARG A 118 3.36 -13.88 16.87
C ARG A 118 4.74 -14.47 17.20
N GLY A 119 5.06 -14.50 18.50
CA GLY A 119 6.35 -15.05 18.98
C GLY A 119 7.55 -14.15 18.73
N VAL A 120 7.34 -12.91 18.25
CA VAL A 120 8.43 -11.94 18.05
C VAL A 120 8.27 -10.77 19.01
N PRO A 121 9.26 -10.48 19.87
CA PRO A 121 9.20 -9.35 20.79
C PRO A 121 9.01 -8.02 20.07
N PRO A 122 8.25 -7.06 20.65
CA PRO A 122 8.01 -5.75 20.02
C PRO A 122 9.30 -5.00 19.64
N GLU A 123 10.35 -5.13 20.44
CA GLU A 123 11.64 -4.47 20.19
C GLU A 123 12.30 -4.97 18.91
N ARG A 124 12.16 -6.27 18.61
CA ARG A 124 12.68 -6.86 17.37
C ARG A 124 11.88 -6.40 16.14
N ILE A 125 10.58 -6.26 16.27
CA ILE A 125 9.73 -5.71 15.21
C ILE A 125 10.12 -4.26 14.91
N GLN A 126 10.34 -3.44 15.95
CA GLN A 126 10.78 -2.06 15.80
C GLN A 126 12.16 -1.96 15.12
N ALA A 127 13.12 -2.78 15.57
CA ALA A 127 14.45 -2.82 14.98
C ALA A 127 14.42 -3.25 13.50
N PHE A 128 13.61 -4.25 13.19
CA PHE A 128 13.42 -4.71 11.81
C PHE A 128 12.80 -3.64 10.92
N THR A 129 11.76 -2.96 11.40
CA THR A 129 11.12 -1.86 10.68
C THR A 129 12.09 -0.71 10.43
N ALA A 130 12.90 -0.33 11.41
CA ALA A 130 13.93 0.68 11.27
C ALA A 130 14.99 0.28 10.24
N ALA A 131 15.43 -0.98 10.27
CA ALA A 131 16.39 -1.51 9.30
C ALA A 131 15.84 -1.47 7.86
N LEU A 132 14.58 -1.84 7.66
CA LEU A 132 13.93 -1.76 6.34
C LEU A 132 13.88 -0.32 5.81
N ARG A 133 13.53 0.65 6.65
CA ARG A 133 13.55 2.07 6.27
C ARG A 133 14.94 2.54 5.85
N ASN A 134 15.96 2.17 6.62
CA ASN A 134 17.35 2.52 6.30
C ASN A 134 17.80 1.92 4.98
N ILE A 135 17.46 0.67 4.70
CA ILE A 135 17.75 0.01 3.43
C ILE A 135 17.06 0.75 2.29
N SER A 136 15.76 1.02 2.43
CA SER A 136 14.97 1.72 1.42
C SER A 136 15.56 3.09 1.09
N ASN A 137 15.88 3.89 2.10
CA ASN A 137 16.43 5.25 1.93
C ASN A 137 17.81 5.27 1.26
N ARG A 138 18.58 4.19 1.34
CA ARG A 138 19.88 4.08 0.68
C ARG A 138 19.80 3.69 -0.80
N LEU A 139 18.64 3.23 -1.23
CA LEU A 139 18.41 2.77 -2.60
C LEU A 139 17.70 3.82 -3.48
N GLU A 140 17.43 5.01 -2.94
CA GLU A 140 16.87 6.15 -3.67
C GLU A 140 17.86 6.81 -4.62
#